data_4405a197c73724791237a1f055d36266
#
_entry.id   4405a197c73724791237a1f055d36266
#
_cell.length_a   1.000
_cell.length_b   1.000
_cell.length_c   1.000
_cell.angle_alpha   90.00
_cell.angle_beta   90.00
_cell.angle_gamma   90.00
#
_symmetry.space_group_name_H-M   'P 1'
#
loop_
_entity.id
_entity.type
_entity.pdbx_description
1 polymer ?
#
loop_
_entity_poly.entity_id
_entity_poly.type
_entity_poly.pdbx_seq_one_letter_code
_entity_poly.pdbx_strand_id
1 'polypeptide(L)'
;LEKMYFLLGKLSEKSYKHELIPILIDELKKINEIVSKGEMQTSDLSSFYVLQKKYNSTLLYEMIRNFELFYEILQSVTTMEKDNLNKVETIVDIPSTYTSSYQHLININKNSVRFTYAIRLALIMSIAALISDYFGLEQGKWILFTIFSVTQPYSENAKFRFKERIIGTLIGAIIFLVLFSIVTGSTGRLILVFVLGYIQGFADAVSYRMIVITVTLCALSSASLIGDPQVLTFERISYVLLGIVIGMIGNRLILPHSVKKSTEQLVKMYKETSMLMLKEVYDYSSNISRQTHSINNLFIISSLIEDRILLNNATFVLDDADTFLQKQKSLNHLIYELFLYFQYGRIDEDTVKE
;
A
#
# COMPACT_ATOMS: atom_id res chain seq x y z
N LEU A 1 -0.51 -17.94 8.74
CA LEU A 1 -0.77 -17.26 10.02
C LEU A 1 -2.20 -16.71 10.11
N GLU A 2 -2.71 -15.98 9.11
CA GLU A 2 -4.07 -15.42 9.12
C GLU A 2 -5.16 -16.49 9.24
N LYS A 3 -5.02 -17.59 8.51
CA LYS A 3 -5.95 -18.73 8.62
C LYS A 3 -5.94 -19.33 10.01
N MET A 4 -4.77 -19.45 10.64
CA MET A 4 -4.67 -19.92 12.03
C MET A 4 -5.41 -18.98 12.99
N TYR A 5 -5.28 -17.67 12.80
CA TYR A 5 -6.00 -16.67 13.59
C TYR A 5 -7.54 -16.83 13.47
N PHE A 6 -8.03 -17.06 12.24
CA PHE A 6 -9.45 -17.33 11.99
C PHE A 6 -9.93 -18.62 12.66
N LEU A 7 -9.14 -19.70 12.60
CA LEU A 7 -9.46 -20.96 13.27
C LEU A 7 -9.48 -20.82 14.79
N LEU A 8 -8.59 -19.98 15.36
CA LEU A 8 -8.60 -19.65 16.79
C LEU A 8 -9.88 -18.93 17.22
N GLY A 9 -10.41 -18.04 16.39
CA GLY A 9 -11.71 -17.40 16.64
C GLY A 9 -12.84 -18.40 16.75
N LYS A 10 -12.88 -19.41 15.86
CA LYS A 10 -13.87 -20.50 15.91
C LYS A 10 -13.69 -21.44 17.12
N LEU A 11 -12.50 -21.50 17.70
CA LEU A 11 -12.20 -22.34 18.84
C LEU A 11 -12.92 -21.90 20.12
N SER A 12 -13.20 -20.61 20.26
CA SER A 12 -13.82 -20.02 21.46
C SER A 12 -15.14 -20.71 21.85
N GLU A 13 -15.87 -21.24 20.88
CA GLU A 13 -17.18 -21.87 21.03
C GLU A 13 -17.11 -23.40 21.21
N LYS A 14 -15.91 -24.01 21.15
CA LYS A 14 -15.78 -25.48 21.22
C LYS A 14 -15.52 -25.99 22.61
N SER A 15 -16.13 -27.12 22.94
CA SER A 15 -16.03 -27.77 24.28
C SER A 15 -14.61 -28.27 24.61
N TYR A 16 -13.83 -28.64 23.59
CA TYR A 16 -12.46 -29.15 23.75
C TYR A 16 -11.37 -28.06 23.81
N LYS A 17 -11.76 -26.80 23.84
CA LYS A 17 -10.80 -25.67 23.84
C LYS A 17 -9.78 -25.77 25.00
N HIS A 18 -10.21 -26.23 26.19
CA HIS A 18 -9.32 -26.33 27.33
C HIS A 18 -8.22 -27.38 27.17
N GLU A 19 -8.48 -28.48 26.47
CA GLU A 19 -7.47 -29.50 26.15
C GLU A 19 -6.56 -29.06 25.01
N LEU A 20 -7.07 -28.30 24.06
CA LEU A 20 -6.34 -27.89 22.88
C LEU A 20 -5.40 -26.69 23.11
N ILE A 21 -5.80 -25.72 23.96
CA ILE A 21 -5.02 -24.49 24.16
C ILE A 21 -3.58 -24.77 24.61
N PRO A 22 -3.32 -25.65 25.62
CA PRO A 22 -1.95 -25.96 26.05
C PRO A 22 -1.08 -26.53 24.90
N ILE A 23 -1.66 -27.46 24.11
CA ILE A 23 -0.97 -28.10 22.98
C ILE A 23 -0.64 -27.06 21.90
N LEU A 24 -1.59 -26.17 21.64
CA LEU A 24 -1.42 -25.08 20.67
C LEU A 24 -0.31 -24.10 21.10
N ILE A 25 -0.29 -23.72 22.37
CA ILE A 25 0.74 -22.82 22.91
C ILE A 25 2.13 -23.46 22.80
N ASP A 26 2.24 -24.74 23.10
CA ASP A 26 3.51 -25.48 22.99
C ASP A 26 4.01 -25.52 21.55
N GLU A 27 3.12 -25.80 20.61
CA GLU A 27 3.46 -25.84 19.19
C GLU A 27 3.85 -24.45 18.63
N LEU A 28 3.15 -23.40 19.04
CA LEU A 28 3.49 -22.03 18.66
C LEU A 28 4.86 -21.59 19.23
N LYS A 29 5.22 -22.07 20.44
CA LYS A 29 6.56 -21.82 21.00
C LYS A 29 7.64 -22.50 20.18
N LYS A 30 7.44 -23.77 19.79
CA LYS A 30 8.38 -24.50 18.91
C LYS A 30 8.56 -23.76 17.57
N ILE A 31 7.47 -23.33 16.94
CA ILE A 31 7.53 -22.54 15.71
C ILE A 31 8.33 -21.25 15.93
N ASN A 32 8.09 -20.52 17.00
CA ASN A 32 8.84 -19.31 17.31
C ASN A 32 10.33 -19.58 17.53
N GLU A 33 10.70 -20.69 18.15
CA GLU A 33 12.10 -21.12 18.31
C GLU A 33 12.74 -21.45 16.95
N ILE A 34 12.06 -22.19 16.09
CA ILE A 34 12.53 -22.51 14.74
C ILE A 34 12.79 -21.23 13.95
N VAL A 35 11.81 -20.30 13.95
CA VAL A 35 11.95 -19.03 13.21
C VAL A 35 13.07 -18.15 13.78
N SER A 36 13.27 -18.14 15.12
CA SER A 36 14.27 -17.29 15.76
C SER A 36 15.68 -17.84 15.67
N LYS A 37 15.86 -19.16 15.73
CA LYS A 37 17.17 -19.83 15.73
C LYS A 37 17.59 -20.32 14.36
N GLY A 38 16.67 -20.47 13.40
CA GLY A 38 16.92 -21.03 12.07
C GLY A 38 17.22 -22.53 12.07
N GLU A 39 17.02 -23.21 13.20
CA GLU A 39 17.25 -24.65 13.35
C GLU A 39 15.93 -25.40 13.20
N MET A 40 15.86 -26.30 12.21
CA MET A 40 14.68 -27.13 11.99
C MET A 40 14.56 -28.21 13.07
N GLN A 41 13.46 -28.19 13.80
CA GLN A 41 13.03 -29.31 14.62
C GLN A 41 11.92 -30.08 13.87
N THR A 42 11.91 -31.41 14.02
CA THR A 42 10.84 -32.24 13.50
C THR A 42 9.54 -31.94 14.23
N SER A 43 8.49 -31.60 13.49
CA SER A 43 7.17 -31.36 14.06
C SER A 43 6.57 -32.69 14.57
N ASP A 44 6.24 -32.75 15.85
CA ASP A 44 5.44 -33.85 16.41
C ASP A 44 4.01 -33.38 16.68
N LEU A 45 3.16 -33.56 15.70
CA LEU A 45 1.72 -33.21 15.78
C LEU A 45 0.86 -34.34 16.37
N SER A 46 1.48 -35.38 16.96
CA SER A 46 0.77 -36.54 17.51
C SER A 46 -0.35 -36.18 18.50
N SER A 47 -0.10 -35.18 19.35
CA SER A 47 -1.09 -34.68 20.32
C SER A 47 -2.33 -34.09 19.66
N PHE A 48 -2.17 -33.40 18.53
CA PHE A 48 -3.32 -32.90 17.76
C PHE A 48 -4.11 -34.02 17.08
N TYR A 49 -3.45 -35.04 16.55
CA TYR A 49 -4.10 -36.20 15.96
C TYR A 49 -4.89 -37.00 17.00
N VAL A 50 -4.39 -37.14 18.23
CA VAL A 50 -5.11 -37.77 19.32
C VAL A 50 -6.42 -37.04 19.65
N LEU A 51 -6.34 -35.70 19.73
CA LEU A 51 -7.55 -34.88 19.95
C LEU A 51 -8.51 -34.93 18.79
N GLN A 52 -8.00 -34.90 17.55
CA GLN A 52 -8.82 -34.99 16.36
C GLN A 52 -9.59 -36.32 16.31
N LYS A 53 -8.93 -37.44 16.64
CA LYS A 53 -9.57 -38.75 16.70
C LYS A 53 -10.60 -38.83 17.81
N LYS A 54 -10.35 -38.18 18.99
CA LYS A 54 -11.27 -38.12 20.12
C LYS A 54 -12.54 -37.35 19.84
N TYR A 55 -12.43 -36.21 19.19
CA TYR A 55 -13.55 -35.28 18.99
C TYR A 55 -14.11 -35.27 17.54
N ASN A 56 -13.50 -35.97 16.62
CA ASN A 56 -13.86 -36.04 15.20
C ASN A 56 -14.24 -34.65 14.60
N SER A 57 -13.41 -33.65 14.89
CA SER A 57 -13.68 -32.25 14.58
C SER A 57 -12.98 -31.82 13.29
N THR A 58 -13.72 -31.28 12.35
CA THR A 58 -13.19 -30.67 11.13
C THR A 58 -12.26 -29.50 11.44
N LEU A 59 -12.55 -28.71 12.49
CA LEU A 59 -11.69 -27.61 12.94
C LEU A 59 -10.29 -28.10 13.35
N LEU A 60 -10.22 -29.20 14.12
CA LEU A 60 -8.92 -29.78 14.52
C LEU A 60 -8.17 -30.31 13.30
N TYR A 61 -8.86 -30.93 12.37
CA TYR A 61 -8.26 -31.37 11.12
C TYR A 61 -7.68 -30.21 10.33
N GLU A 62 -8.42 -29.10 10.19
CA GLU A 62 -7.95 -27.90 9.53
C GLU A 62 -6.73 -27.30 10.22
N MET A 63 -6.69 -27.28 11.55
CA MET A 63 -5.54 -26.80 12.32
C MET A 63 -4.29 -27.66 12.08
N ILE A 64 -4.42 -29.00 12.15
CA ILE A 64 -3.33 -29.92 11.86
C ILE A 64 -2.77 -29.65 10.47
N ARG A 65 -3.67 -29.57 9.49
CA ARG A 65 -3.26 -29.33 8.09
C ARG A 65 -2.51 -28.01 7.91
N ASN A 66 -2.94 -26.95 8.59
CA ASN A 66 -2.22 -25.67 8.53
C ASN A 66 -0.83 -25.76 9.18
N PHE A 67 -0.66 -26.52 10.26
CA PHE A 67 0.66 -26.75 10.84
C PHE A 67 1.55 -27.57 9.91
N GLU A 68 1.05 -28.65 9.32
CA GLU A 68 1.78 -29.46 8.34
C GLU A 68 2.28 -28.58 7.18
N LEU A 69 1.38 -27.80 6.58
CA LEU A 69 1.72 -26.90 5.48
C LEU A 69 2.76 -25.83 5.90
N PHE A 70 2.64 -25.32 7.11
CA PHE A 70 3.58 -24.36 7.65
C PHE A 70 4.98 -24.96 7.81
N TYR A 71 5.07 -26.18 8.33
CA TYR A 71 6.35 -26.91 8.44
C TYR A 71 6.94 -27.27 7.08
N GLU A 72 6.14 -27.69 6.11
CA GLU A 72 6.58 -27.92 4.73
C GLU A 72 7.19 -26.64 4.11
N ILE A 73 6.54 -25.48 4.31
CA ILE A 73 7.04 -24.19 3.83
C ILE A 73 8.33 -23.82 4.56
N LEU A 74 8.39 -23.96 5.89
CA LEU A 74 9.61 -23.70 6.65
C LEU A 74 10.77 -24.57 6.18
N GLN A 75 10.52 -25.86 5.94
CA GLN A 75 11.52 -26.78 5.43
C GLN A 75 12.03 -26.35 4.06
N SER A 76 11.13 -25.95 3.16
CA SER A 76 11.53 -25.47 1.82
C SER A 76 12.37 -24.20 1.89
N VAL A 77 12.04 -23.28 2.81
CA VAL A 77 12.81 -22.03 3.01
C VAL A 77 14.17 -22.29 3.62
N THR A 78 14.28 -23.18 4.62
CA THR A 78 15.56 -23.48 5.29
C THR A 78 16.49 -24.31 4.45
N THR A 79 15.97 -25.14 3.52
CA THR A 79 16.78 -25.90 2.55
C THR A 79 17.23 -25.08 1.35
N MET A 80 16.72 -23.88 1.17
CA MET A 80 17.23 -22.93 0.17
C MET A 80 18.60 -22.42 0.63
N GLU A 81 19.68 -22.99 0.08
CA GLU A 81 21.03 -22.41 0.22
C GLU A 81 21.05 -20.98 -0.31
N LYS A 82 21.85 -20.09 0.31
CA LYS A 82 22.01 -18.69 -0.10
C LYS A 82 22.36 -18.53 -1.58
N ASP A 83 23.06 -19.48 -2.17
CA ASP A 83 23.39 -19.51 -3.60
C ASP A 83 22.17 -19.75 -4.52
N ASN A 84 21.08 -20.29 -3.99
CA ASN A 84 19.85 -20.47 -4.74
C ASN A 84 18.94 -19.23 -4.71
N LEU A 85 19.16 -18.24 -3.83
CA LEU A 85 18.43 -16.98 -3.85
C LEU A 85 18.65 -16.22 -5.17
N ASN A 86 19.86 -16.29 -5.74
CA ASN A 86 20.15 -15.74 -7.07
C ASN A 86 19.50 -16.54 -8.21
N LYS A 87 19.20 -17.83 -7.96
CA LYS A 87 18.48 -18.68 -8.92
C LYS A 87 16.96 -18.56 -8.80
N VAL A 88 16.41 -18.06 -7.68
CA VAL A 88 14.97 -17.82 -7.54
C VAL A 88 14.50 -16.76 -8.54
N GLU A 89 15.34 -15.77 -8.87
CA GLU A 89 15.05 -14.84 -9.99
C GLU A 89 14.88 -15.56 -11.34
N THR A 90 15.53 -16.72 -11.52
CA THR A 90 15.44 -17.53 -12.75
C THR A 90 14.36 -18.62 -12.70
N ILE A 91 13.87 -18.98 -11.50
CA ILE A 91 12.83 -20.02 -11.30
C ILE A 91 11.43 -19.39 -11.29
N VAL A 92 11.29 -18.13 -10.86
CA VAL A 92 10.06 -17.39 -11.04
C VAL A 92 10.04 -16.90 -12.49
N ASP A 93 9.50 -17.74 -13.36
CA ASP A 93 9.21 -17.34 -14.75
C ASP A 93 8.11 -16.28 -14.69
N ILE A 94 8.54 -15.02 -14.48
CA ILE A 94 7.64 -13.87 -14.57
C ILE A 94 7.22 -13.81 -16.03
N PRO A 95 5.97 -14.14 -16.35
CA PRO A 95 5.52 -14.15 -17.75
C PRO A 95 5.93 -12.85 -18.42
N SER A 96 6.52 -12.94 -19.60
CA SER A 96 7.00 -11.78 -20.39
C SER A 96 5.91 -10.71 -20.59
N THR A 97 4.64 -11.10 -20.45
CA THR A 97 3.49 -10.21 -20.37
C THR A 97 3.59 -9.22 -19.19
N TYR A 98 4.23 -9.54 -18.07
CA TYR A 98 4.40 -8.62 -16.93
C TYR A 98 5.61 -7.71 -17.05
N THR A 99 6.61 -8.06 -17.83
CA THR A 99 7.83 -7.27 -18.08
C THR A 99 7.74 -6.43 -19.36
N SER A 100 6.74 -6.67 -20.19
CA SER A 100 6.58 -6.01 -21.48
C SER A 100 6.09 -4.56 -21.33
N SER A 101 6.71 -3.65 -22.09
CA SER A 101 6.23 -2.27 -22.28
C SER A 101 4.77 -2.21 -22.75
N TYR A 102 4.26 -3.29 -23.34
CA TYR A 102 2.87 -3.46 -23.73
C TYR A 102 1.90 -3.40 -22.52
N GLN A 103 2.31 -3.87 -21.35
CA GLN A 103 1.51 -3.77 -20.11
C GLN A 103 1.35 -2.32 -19.64
N HIS A 104 2.35 -1.48 -19.86
CA HIS A 104 2.22 -0.06 -19.57
C HIS A 104 1.18 0.59 -20.47
N LEU A 105 1.05 0.13 -21.72
CA LEU A 105 0.05 0.62 -22.69
C LEU A 105 -1.37 0.13 -22.36
N ILE A 106 -1.55 -1.12 -21.91
CA ILE A 106 -2.86 -1.66 -21.49
C ILE A 106 -3.41 -0.90 -20.26
N ASN A 107 -2.53 -0.43 -19.38
CA ASN A 107 -2.90 0.36 -18.21
C ASN A 107 -3.28 1.82 -18.52
N ILE A 108 -3.26 2.24 -19.79
CA ILE A 108 -3.77 3.53 -20.25
C ILE A 108 -5.30 3.47 -20.23
N ASN A 109 -5.87 3.56 -19.04
CA ASN A 109 -7.32 3.55 -18.84
C ASN A 109 -7.72 4.73 -17.93
N LYS A 110 -8.86 5.37 -18.25
CA LYS A 110 -9.44 6.44 -17.42
C LYS A 110 -9.76 6.00 -15.98
N ASN A 111 -9.86 4.70 -15.73
CA ASN A 111 -10.05 4.13 -14.40
C ASN A 111 -8.74 3.96 -13.63
N SER A 112 -7.58 4.05 -14.30
CA SER A 112 -6.27 3.97 -13.66
C SER A 112 -5.96 5.28 -12.93
N VAL A 113 -5.81 5.20 -11.59
CA VAL A 113 -5.42 6.33 -10.74
C VAL A 113 -4.09 6.93 -11.19
N ARG A 114 -3.12 6.07 -11.56
CA ARG A 114 -1.79 6.50 -12.02
C ARG A 114 -1.87 7.27 -13.32
N PHE A 115 -2.63 6.76 -14.29
CA PHE A 115 -2.79 7.38 -15.60
C PHE A 115 -3.51 8.73 -15.50
N THR A 116 -4.65 8.79 -14.78
CA THR A 116 -5.41 10.02 -14.59
C THR A 116 -4.61 11.08 -13.83
N TYR A 117 -3.82 10.66 -12.83
CA TYR A 117 -2.92 11.56 -12.10
C TYR A 117 -1.81 12.10 -13.00
N ALA A 118 -1.14 11.24 -13.78
CA ALA A 118 -0.05 11.65 -14.66
C ALA A 118 -0.52 12.67 -15.71
N ILE A 119 -1.65 12.41 -16.38
CA ILE A 119 -2.22 13.36 -17.35
C ILE A 119 -2.62 14.66 -16.68
N ARG A 120 -3.30 14.60 -15.54
CA ARG A 120 -3.70 15.80 -14.80
C ARG A 120 -2.50 16.65 -14.43
N LEU A 121 -1.47 16.04 -13.83
CA LEU A 121 -0.25 16.73 -13.43
C LEU A 121 0.44 17.35 -14.66
N ALA A 122 0.64 16.57 -15.73
CA ALA A 122 1.28 17.06 -16.93
C ALA A 122 0.56 18.27 -17.54
N LEU A 123 -0.77 18.20 -17.68
CA LEU A 123 -1.56 19.31 -18.24
C LEU A 123 -1.51 20.55 -17.37
N ILE A 124 -1.69 20.42 -16.03
CA ILE A 124 -1.65 21.56 -15.11
C ILE A 124 -0.26 22.21 -15.13
N MET A 125 0.80 21.39 -15.09
CA MET A 125 2.18 21.88 -15.12
C MET A 125 2.51 22.59 -16.44
N SER A 126 2.09 22.03 -17.59
CA SER A 126 2.31 22.64 -18.89
C SER A 126 1.60 23.98 -19.03
N ILE A 127 0.34 24.05 -18.61
CA ILE A 127 -0.43 25.32 -18.63
C ILE A 127 0.23 26.36 -17.71
N ALA A 128 0.64 25.95 -16.50
CA ALA A 128 1.29 26.86 -15.57
C ALA A 128 2.66 27.34 -16.07
N ALA A 129 3.41 26.47 -16.75
CA ALA A 129 4.69 26.83 -17.36
C ALA A 129 4.47 27.85 -18.50
N LEU A 130 3.49 27.64 -19.37
CA LEU A 130 3.13 28.58 -20.43
C LEU A 130 2.69 29.95 -19.88
N ILE A 131 1.89 29.96 -18.82
CA ILE A 131 1.47 31.20 -18.15
C ILE A 131 2.69 31.91 -17.56
N SER A 132 3.58 31.19 -16.88
CA SER A 132 4.79 31.73 -16.29
C SER A 132 5.72 32.36 -17.33
N ASP A 133 5.91 31.69 -18.45
CA ASP A 133 6.76 32.16 -19.55
C ASP A 133 6.13 33.34 -20.29
N TYR A 134 4.83 33.26 -20.63
CA TYR A 134 4.10 34.30 -21.33
C TYR A 134 4.08 35.64 -20.56
N PHE A 135 3.93 35.60 -19.25
CA PHE A 135 3.94 36.79 -18.41
C PHE A 135 5.35 37.20 -17.93
N GLY A 136 6.39 36.49 -18.32
CA GLY A 136 7.77 36.77 -17.91
C GLY A 136 7.99 36.75 -16.42
N LEU A 137 7.37 35.81 -15.69
CA LEU A 137 7.44 35.75 -14.23
C LEU A 137 8.81 35.25 -13.77
N GLU A 138 9.65 36.15 -13.23
CA GLU A 138 11.04 35.84 -12.84
C GLU A 138 11.16 34.65 -11.88
N GLN A 139 10.21 34.49 -10.97
CA GLN A 139 10.16 33.39 -9.99
C GLN A 139 9.03 32.41 -10.27
N GLY A 140 8.56 32.27 -11.51
CA GLY A 140 7.47 31.39 -11.93
C GLY A 140 7.66 29.92 -11.59
N LYS A 141 8.92 29.48 -11.40
CA LYS A 141 9.26 28.15 -10.88
C LYS A 141 8.56 27.81 -9.55
N TRP A 142 8.25 28.79 -8.72
CA TRP A 142 7.56 28.56 -7.44
C TRP A 142 6.09 28.17 -7.63
N ILE A 143 5.46 28.62 -8.73
CA ILE A 143 4.12 28.17 -9.12
C ILE A 143 4.17 26.67 -9.44
N LEU A 144 5.14 26.26 -10.27
CA LEU A 144 5.30 24.88 -10.70
C LEU A 144 5.58 23.93 -9.52
N PHE A 145 6.54 24.29 -8.65
CA PHE A 145 6.82 23.52 -7.44
C PHE A 145 5.61 23.41 -6.51
N THR A 146 4.79 24.44 -6.44
CA THR A 146 3.57 24.42 -5.64
C THR A 146 2.56 23.46 -6.24
N ILE A 147 2.28 23.56 -7.53
CA ILE A 147 1.36 22.66 -8.24
C ILE A 147 1.80 21.21 -8.07
N PHE A 148 3.09 20.92 -8.31
CA PHE A 148 3.64 19.58 -8.15
C PHE A 148 3.42 19.02 -6.73
N SER A 149 3.68 19.82 -5.71
CA SER A 149 3.60 19.37 -4.31
C SER A 149 2.18 19.20 -3.78
N VAL A 150 1.19 19.92 -4.35
CA VAL A 150 -0.21 19.90 -3.86
C VAL A 150 -1.13 19.04 -4.71
N THR A 151 -0.77 18.76 -5.98
CA THR A 151 -1.54 17.87 -6.84
C THR A 151 -1.38 16.44 -6.35
N GLN A 152 -2.50 15.77 -6.07
CA GLN A 152 -2.53 14.43 -5.50
C GLN A 152 -3.36 13.51 -6.41
N PRO A 153 -3.12 12.18 -6.37
CA PRO A 153 -3.92 11.21 -7.10
C PRO A 153 -5.42 11.33 -6.78
N TYR A 154 -5.75 11.51 -5.51
CA TYR A 154 -7.12 11.67 -5.02
C TYR A 154 -7.43 13.13 -4.65
N SER A 155 -8.61 13.59 -5.04
CA SER A 155 -9.06 14.98 -4.81
C SER A 155 -9.20 15.34 -3.34
N GLU A 156 -9.52 14.36 -2.48
CA GLU A 156 -9.67 14.54 -1.04
C GLU A 156 -8.33 14.88 -0.39
N ASN A 157 -7.28 14.16 -0.76
CA ASN A 157 -5.93 14.39 -0.23
C ASN A 157 -5.35 15.74 -0.67
N ALA A 158 -5.75 16.22 -1.85
CA ALA A 158 -5.30 17.51 -2.36
C ALA A 158 -5.78 18.68 -1.48
N LYS A 159 -7.02 18.65 -0.98
CA LYS A 159 -7.56 19.70 -0.10
C LYS A 159 -6.73 19.88 1.16
N PHE A 160 -6.33 18.79 1.79
CA PHE A 160 -5.45 18.82 2.95
C PHE A 160 -4.08 19.43 2.59
N ARG A 161 -3.48 19.00 1.47
CA ARG A 161 -2.20 19.55 0.99
C ARG A 161 -2.26 21.05 0.68
N PHE A 162 -3.36 21.54 0.10
CA PHE A 162 -3.54 22.98 -0.15
C PHE A 162 -3.51 23.78 1.15
N LYS A 163 -4.27 23.36 2.17
CA LYS A 163 -4.32 24.05 3.48
C LYS A 163 -2.93 24.08 4.13
N GLU A 164 -2.28 22.92 4.20
CA GLU A 164 -0.96 22.81 4.83
C GLU A 164 0.11 23.61 4.08
N ARG A 165 0.00 23.73 2.75
CA ARG A 165 0.91 24.53 1.92
C ARG A 165 0.79 26.01 2.23
N ILE A 166 -0.43 26.54 2.35
CA ILE A 166 -0.66 27.95 2.70
C ILE A 166 -0.08 28.24 4.09
N ILE A 167 -0.50 27.46 5.10
CA ILE A 167 -0.06 27.65 6.48
C ILE A 167 1.45 27.55 6.61
N GLY A 168 2.05 26.51 6.04
CA GLY A 168 3.49 26.31 6.11
C GLY A 168 4.29 27.40 5.40
N THR A 169 3.81 27.90 4.25
CA THR A 169 4.46 29.01 3.53
C THR A 169 4.40 30.31 4.36
N LEU A 170 3.25 30.64 4.97
CA LEU A 170 3.10 31.84 5.79
C LEU A 170 4.00 31.78 7.03
N ILE A 171 3.99 30.65 7.75
CA ILE A 171 4.86 30.48 8.92
C ILE A 171 6.34 30.57 8.51
N GLY A 172 6.73 29.87 7.45
CA GLY A 172 8.10 29.90 6.94
C GLY A 172 8.54 31.30 6.52
N ALA A 173 7.66 32.07 5.87
CA ALA A 173 7.94 33.46 5.49
C ALA A 173 8.13 34.40 6.71
N ILE A 174 7.30 34.26 7.74
CA ILE A 174 7.41 35.03 8.96
C ILE A 174 8.74 34.72 9.67
N ILE A 175 9.05 33.42 9.84
CA ILE A 175 10.32 33.00 10.47
C ILE A 175 11.52 33.54 9.68
N PHE A 176 11.45 33.45 8.32
CA PHE A 176 12.50 33.98 7.45
C PHE A 176 12.74 35.48 7.68
N LEU A 177 11.68 36.29 7.67
CA LEU A 177 11.82 37.76 7.88
C LEU A 177 12.44 38.08 9.23
N VAL A 178 12.04 37.37 10.30
CA VAL A 178 12.62 37.53 11.64
C VAL A 178 14.10 37.16 11.65
N LEU A 179 14.46 35.98 11.11
CA LEU A 179 15.87 35.54 11.08
C LEU A 179 16.75 36.49 10.26
N PHE A 180 16.28 36.98 9.12
CA PHE A 180 17.03 37.87 8.26
C PHE A 180 17.11 39.30 8.77
N SER A 181 16.23 39.74 9.67
CA SER A 181 16.34 41.00 10.38
C SER A 181 17.43 40.98 11.46
N ILE A 182 17.66 39.78 12.05
CA ILE A 182 18.70 39.57 13.07
C ILE A 182 20.09 39.40 12.44
N VAL A 183 20.14 38.60 11.33
CA VAL A 183 21.39 38.23 10.64
C VAL A 183 21.67 39.24 9.52
N THR A 184 22.41 40.33 9.80
CA THR A 184 22.67 41.41 8.84
C THR A 184 23.92 41.21 7.98
N GLY A 185 24.87 40.38 8.41
CA GLY A 185 26.14 40.17 7.70
C GLY A 185 26.04 39.16 6.57
N SER A 186 26.73 39.39 5.44
CA SER A 186 26.76 38.45 4.28
C SER A 186 27.23 37.06 4.66
N THR A 187 28.31 36.95 5.44
CA THR A 187 28.83 35.66 5.93
C THR A 187 27.82 34.95 6.83
N GLY A 188 27.14 35.70 7.74
CA GLY A 188 26.12 35.12 8.61
C GLY A 188 24.92 34.59 7.83
N ARG A 189 24.46 35.28 6.79
CA ARG A 189 23.39 34.83 5.90
C ARG A 189 23.77 33.53 5.15
N LEU A 190 25.01 33.44 4.67
CA LEU A 190 25.51 32.24 4.00
C LEU A 190 25.54 31.04 4.98
N ILE A 191 26.02 31.22 6.19
CA ILE A 191 25.98 30.17 7.23
C ILE A 191 24.55 29.76 7.53
N LEU A 192 23.63 30.74 7.64
CA LEU A 192 22.21 30.45 7.87
C LEU A 192 21.59 29.55 6.77
N VAL A 193 21.93 29.82 5.50
CA VAL A 193 21.48 28.99 4.37
C VAL A 193 21.92 27.53 4.52
N PHE A 194 23.18 27.28 4.89
CA PHE A 194 23.69 25.93 5.14
C PHE A 194 23.00 25.24 6.30
N VAL A 195 22.81 25.95 7.42
CA VAL A 195 22.13 25.43 8.62
C VAL A 195 20.68 25.06 8.29
N LEU A 196 19.95 25.94 7.60
CA LEU A 196 18.56 25.68 7.19
C LEU A 196 18.47 24.53 6.18
N GLY A 197 19.43 24.42 5.26
CA GLY A 197 19.53 23.28 4.33
C GLY A 197 19.74 21.96 5.06
N TYR A 198 20.58 21.95 6.10
CA TYR A 198 20.78 20.79 6.94
C TYR A 198 19.50 20.39 7.71
N ILE A 199 18.83 21.37 8.34
CA ILE A 199 17.55 21.16 9.04
C ILE A 199 16.48 20.62 8.09
N GLN A 200 16.43 21.10 6.84
CA GLN A 200 15.49 20.61 5.82
C GLN A 200 15.62 19.10 5.58
N GLY A 201 16.84 18.55 5.66
CA GLY A 201 17.07 17.11 5.48
C GLY A 201 16.34 16.22 6.51
N PHE A 202 15.97 16.75 7.66
CA PHE A 202 15.22 16.03 8.71
C PHE A 202 13.72 16.31 8.69
N ALA A 203 13.25 17.26 7.89
CA ALA A 203 11.86 17.71 7.90
C ALA A 203 10.87 16.66 7.41
N ASP A 204 11.30 15.76 6.51
CA ASP A 204 10.47 14.71 5.92
C ASP A 204 9.96 13.68 6.95
N ALA A 205 10.68 13.53 8.07
CA ALA A 205 10.32 12.59 9.14
C ALA A 205 9.13 13.06 10.01
N VAL A 206 8.71 14.33 9.91
CA VAL A 206 7.76 14.91 10.89
C VAL A 206 6.36 15.11 10.31
N SER A 207 6.20 15.97 9.34
CA SER A 207 4.91 16.27 8.72
C SER A 207 5.04 17.12 7.46
N TYR A 208 4.04 17.05 6.57
CA TYR A 208 4.04 17.87 5.35
C TYR A 208 4.12 19.38 5.64
N ARG A 209 3.51 19.88 6.72
CA ARG A 209 3.61 21.27 7.14
C ARG A 209 5.05 21.67 7.46
N MET A 210 5.78 20.84 8.19
CA MET A 210 7.18 21.09 8.53
C MET A 210 8.06 21.10 7.28
N ILE A 211 7.82 20.19 6.34
CA ILE A 211 8.50 20.20 5.03
C ILE A 211 8.29 21.54 4.34
N VAL A 212 7.05 22.04 4.30
CA VAL A 212 6.74 23.31 3.63
C VAL A 212 7.40 24.49 4.32
N ILE A 213 7.44 24.54 5.66
CA ILE A 213 8.11 25.59 6.43
C ILE A 213 9.61 25.59 6.10
N THR A 214 10.27 24.45 6.20
CA THR A 214 11.72 24.34 5.97
C THR A 214 12.11 24.61 4.53
N VAL A 215 11.34 24.11 3.56
CA VAL A 215 11.53 24.41 2.12
C VAL A 215 11.35 25.91 1.85
N THR A 216 10.37 26.56 2.48
CA THR A 216 10.16 28.00 2.30
C THR A 216 11.31 28.80 2.90
N LEU A 217 11.77 28.45 4.10
CA LEU A 217 12.92 29.06 4.76
C LEU A 217 14.19 28.91 3.89
N CYS A 218 14.50 27.72 3.45
CA CYS A 218 15.67 27.43 2.65
C CYS A 218 15.64 28.17 1.30
N ALA A 219 14.49 28.15 0.61
CA ALA A 219 14.33 28.80 -0.68
C ALA A 219 14.43 30.33 -0.60
N LEU A 220 13.79 30.96 0.40
CA LEU A 220 13.88 32.40 0.62
C LEU A 220 15.28 32.81 1.05
N SER A 221 15.91 32.05 1.94
CA SER A 221 17.27 32.32 2.41
C SER A 221 18.29 32.25 1.26
N SER A 222 18.18 31.25 0.40
CA SER A 222 19.07 31.12 -0.77
C SER A 222 18.85 32.23 -1.78
N ALA A 223 17.59 32.59 -2.07
CA ALA A 223 17.26 33.64 -3.04
C ALA A 223 17.69 35.05 -2.53
N SER A 224 17.59 35.30 -1.23
CA SER A 224 17.91 36.56 -0.61
C SER A 224 19.42 36.89 -0.52
N LEU A 225 20.28 35.96 -0.92
CA LEU A 225 21.71 36.25 -1.14
C LEU A 225 21.92 37.18 -2.35
N ILE A 226 20.97 37.24 -3.29
CA ILE A 226 21.07 38.01 -4.53
C ILE A 226 20.01 39.10 -4.59
N GLY A 227 18.78 38.84 -4.09
CA GLY A 227 17.64 39.75 -4.17
C GLY A 227 17.18 40.32 -2.83
N ASP A 228 16.25 41.29 -2.89
CA ASP A 228 15.65 41.90 -1.70
C ASP A 228 14.76 40.89 -0.94
N PRO A 229 15.02 40.69 0.38
CA PRO A 229 14.24 39.69 1.16
C PRO A 229 12.75 39.99 1.25
N GLN A 230 12.32 41.24 1.26
CA GLN A 230 10.90 41.60 1.37
C GLN A 230 10.16 41.32 0.05
N VAL A 231 10.76 41.74 -1.07
CA VAL A 231 10.21 41.51 -2.42
C VAL A 231 10.08 40.01 -2.67
N LEU A 232 11.15 39.26 -2.41
CA LEU A 232 11.15 37.78 -2.58
C LEU A 232 10.12 37.07 -1.72
N THR A 233 9.91 37.58 -0.49
CA THR A 233 8.88 36.99 0.41
C THR A 233 7.47 37.22 -0.15
N PHE A 234 7.18 38.44 -0.62
CA PHE A 234 5.90 38.76 -1.21
C PHE A 234 5.65 37.96 -2.51
N GLU A 235 6.63 37.88 -3.39
CA GLU A 235 6.58 37.05 -4.59
C GLU A 235 6.34 35.58 -4.24
N ARG A 236 7.04 35.05 -3.26
CA ARG A 236 6.86 33.64 -2.82
C ARG A 236 5.44 33.35 -2.40
N ILE A 237 4.85 34.22 -1.57
CA ILE A 237 3.47 34.05 -1.10
C ILE A 237 2.52 34.14 -2.29
N SER A 238 2.68 35.15 -3.16
CA SER A 238 1.82 35.39 -4.33
C SER A 238 1.86 34.21 -5.31
N TYR A 239 3.05 33.73 -5.65
CA TYR A 239 3.19 32.59 -6.57
C TYR A 239 2.73 31.25 -5.98
N VAL A 240 2.88 31.07 -4.66
CA VAL A 240 2.33 29.89 -3.97
C VAL A 240 0.79 29.94 -4.01
N LEU A 241 0.17 31.08 -3.74
CA LEU A 241 -1.28 31.24 -3.82
C LEU A 241 -1.79 30.99 -5.24
N LEU A 242 -1.11 31.57 -6.24
CA LEU A 242 -1.44 31.35 -7.66
C LEU A 242 -1.32 29.86 -8.03
N GLY A 243 -0.24 29.21 -7.62
CA GLY A 243 -0.04 27.77 -7.86
C GLY A 243 -1.11 26.91 -7.19
N ILE A 244 -1.57 27.27 -6.00
CA ILE A 244 -2.67 26.60 -5.30
C ILE A 244 -3.97 26.76 -6.07
N VAL A 245 -4.31 27.98 -6.53
CA VAL A 245 -5.53 28.25 -7.30
C VAL A 245 -5.54 27.43 -8.60
N ILE A 246 -4.44 27.49 -9.36
CA ILE A 246 -4.32 26.69 -10.58
C ILE A 246 -4.42 25.18 -10.28
N GLY A 247 -3.73 24.70 -9.24
CA GLY A 247 -3.78 23.31 -8.81
C GLY A 247 -5.18 22.86 -8.38
N MET A 248 -5.93 23.72 -7.65
CA MET A 248 -7.32 23.44 -7.25
C MET A 248 -8.26 23.32 -8.44
N ILE A 249 -8.17 24.29 -9.37
CA ILE A 249 -8.99 24.29 -10.59
C ILE A 249 -8.67 23.04 -11.42
N GLY A 250 -7.37 22.76 -11.66
CA GLY A 250 -6.95 21.61 -12.42
C GLY A 250 -7.35 20.27 -11.79
N ASN A 251 -7.23 20.12 -10.47
CA ASN A 251 -7.66 18.92 -9.74
C ASN A 251 -9.18 18.68 -9.84
N ARG A 252 -9.97 19.75 -9.97
CA ARG A 252 -11.42 19.65 -10.08
C ARG A 252 -11.90 19.38 -11.51
N LEU A 253 -11.22 19.98 -12.50
CA LEU A 253 -11.66 19.95 -13.91
C LEU A 253 -11.03 18.80 -14.70
N ILE A 254 -9.75 18.48 -14.44
CA ILE A 254 -9.01 17.50 -15.23
C ILE A 254 -9.08 16.12 -14.56
N LEU A 255 -9.89 15.23 -15.12
CA LEU A 255 -10.01 13.83 -14.73
C LEU A 255 -10.08 13.64 -13.19
N PRO A 256 -11.10 14.22 -12.49
CA PRO A 256 -11.21 14.10 -11.05
C PRO A 256 -11.35 12.64 -10.65
N HIS A 257 -10.56 12.21 -9.67
CA HIS A 257 -10.60 10.86 -9.12
C HIS A 257 -10.82 10.94 -7.61
N SER A 258 -11.90 10.31 -7.12
CA SER A 258 -12.23 10.31 -5.69
C SER A 258 -11.88 8.97 -5.04
N VAL A 259 -11.51 9.00 -3.75
CA VAL A 259 -11.28 7.79 -2.95
C VAL A 259 -12.52 6.91 -2.94
N LYS A 260 -13.71 7.50 -2.77
CA LYS A 260 -14.99 6.79 -2.76
C LYS A 260 -15.17 5.96 -4.04
N LYS A 261 -15.08 6.61 -5.21
CA LYS A 261 -15.24 5.93 -6.51
C LYS A 261 -14.20 4.84 -6.72
N SER A 262 -12.94 5.08 -6.29
CA SER A 262 -11.88 4.09 -6.36
C SER A 262 -12.20 2.87 -5.49
N THR A 263 -12.71 3.08 -4.28
CA THR A 263 -13.05 1.99 -3.36
C THR A 263 -14.26 1.19 -3.85
N GLU A 264 -15.29 1.85 -4.41
CA GLU A 264 -16.41 1.16 -5.06
C GLU A 264 -15.93 0.24 -6.22
N GLN A 265 -14.98 0.71 -7.01
CA GLN A 265 -14.36 -0.10 -8.06
C GLN A 265 -13.56 -1.28 -7.49
N LEU A 266 -12.80 -1.07 -6.42
CA LEU A 266 -12.06 -2.15 -5.73
C LEU A 266 -13.01 -3.20 -5.15
N VAL A 267 -14.11 -2.78 -4.53
CA VAL A 267 -15.15 -3.69 -4.03
C VAL A 267 -15.73 -4.54 -5.17
N LYS A 268 -15.99 -3.95 -6.32
CA LYS A 268 -16.45 -4.69 -7.51
C LYS A 268 -15.40 -5.68 -7.98
N MET A 269 -14.14 -5.25 -8.12
CA MET A 269 -13.02 -6.11 -8.49
C MET A 269 -12.83 -7.26 -7.50
N TYR A 270 -13.00 -7.02 -6.20
CA TYR A 270 -12.87 -8.04 -5.17
C TYR A 270 -13.91 -9.16 -5.36
N LYS A 271 -15.18 -8.78 -5.59
CA LYS A 271 -16.25 -9.74 -5.90
C LYS A 271 -15.97 -10.52 -7.20
N GLU A 272 -15.54 -9.82 -8.25
CA GLU A 272 -15.19 -10.45 -9.53
C GLU A 272 -14.01 -11.43 -9.38
N THR A 273 -12.99 -11.07 -8.60
CA THR A 273 -11.86 -11.97 -8.30
C THR A 273 -12.32 -13.23 -7.58
N SER A 274 -13.21 -13.10 -6.58
CA SER A 274 -13.78 -14.27 -5.89
C SER A 274 -14.59 -15.18 -6.81
N MET A 275 -15.35 -14.59 -7.73
CA MET A 275 -16.08 -15.37 -8.74
C MET A 275 -15.14 -16.09 -9.70
N LEU A 276 -14.05 -15.46 -10.11
CA LEU A 276 -13.02 -16.09 -10.93
C LEU A 276 -12.32 -17.23 -10.17
N MET A 277 -12.00 -17.03 -8.90
CA MET A 277 -11.44 -18.10 -8.05
C MET A 277 -12.37 -19.30 -7.98
N LEU A 278 -13.66 -19.07 -7.74
CA LEU A 278 -14.66 -20.14 -7.68
C LEU A 278 -14.75 -20.90 -9.03
N LYS A 279 -14.73 -20.17 -10.14
CA LYS A 279 -14.74 -20.76 -11.48
C LYS A 279 -13.49 -21.62 -11.72
N GLU A 280 -12.30 -21.14 -11.38
CA GLU A 280 -11.05 -21.88 -11.53
C GLU A 280 -11.05 -23.17 -10.67
N VAL A 281 -11.62 -23.13 -9.46
CA VAL A 281 -11.79 -24.32 -8.62
C VAL A 281 -12.73 -25.33 -9.29
N TYR A 282 -13.83 -24.85 -9.85
CA TYR A 282 -14.77 -25.70 -10.59
C TYR A 282 -14.11 -26.33 -11.83
N ASP A 283 -13.41 -25.54 -12.64
CA ASP A 283 -12.71 -26.03 -13.84
C ASP A 283 -11.60 -27.02 -13.46
N TYR A 284 -10.92 -26.82 -12.33
CA TYR A 284 -9.94 -27.76 -11.80
C TYR A 284 -10.59 -29.06 -11.33
N SER A 285 -11.71 -29.00 -10.59
CA SER A 285 -12.45 -30.19 -10.13
C SER A 285 -13.04 -31.01 -11.26
N SER A 286 -13.36 -30.36 -12.38
CA SER A 286 -13.92 -31.00 -13.58
C SER A 286 -12.83 -31.49 -14.55
N ASN A 287 -11.56 -31.49 -14.18
CA ASN A 287 -10.40 -31.84 -15.04
C ASN A 287 -10.28 -31.01 -16.34
N ILE A 288 -10.96 -29.87 -16.43
CA ILE A 288 -10.91 -28.98 -17.59
C ILE A 288 -9.59 -28.20 -17.63
N SER A 289 -9.11 -27.78 -16.46
CA SER A 289 -7.83 -27.03 -16.31
C SER A 289 -7.03 -27.60 -15.15
N ARG A 290 -5.73 -27.82 -15.35
CA ARG A 290 -4.80 -28.23 -14.27
C ARG A 290 -3.83 -27.10 -13.87
N GLN A 291 -4.16 -25.86 -14.18
CA GLN A 291 -3.29 -24.71 -13.86
C GLN A 291 -3.47 -24.25 -12.40
N THR A 292 -2.63 -24.76 -11.52
CA THR A 292 -2.62 -24.38 -10.09
C THR A 292 -2.15 -22.92 -9.86
N HIS A 293 -1.32 -22.39 -10.75
CA HIS A 293 -0.79 -21.02 -10.63
C HIS A 293 -1.86 -19.94 -10.74
N SER A 294 -2.94 -20.17 -11.50
CA SER A 294 -4.02 -19.19 -11.67
C SER A 294 -4.72 -18.87 -10.35
N ILE A 295 -5.08 -19.89 -9.57
CA ILE A 295 -5.78 -19.72 -8.29
C ILE A 295 -4.88 -19.03 -7.25
N ASN A 296 -3.60 -19.42 -7.17
CA ASN A 296 -2.65 -18.78 -6.27
C ASN A 296 -2.51 -17.30 -6.58
N ASN A 297 -2.40 -16.92 -7.85
CA ASN A 297 -2.33 -15.53 -8.27
C ASN A 297 -3.61 -14.76 -7.95
N LEU A 298 -4.79 -15.35 -8.17
CA LEU A 298 -6.07 -14.73 -7.82
C LEU A 298 -6.21 -14.54 -6.30
N PHE A 299 -5.72 -15.48 -5.50
CA PHE A 299 -5.72 -15.35 -4.05
C PHE A 299 -4.82 -14.18 -3.59
N ILE A 300 -3.61 -14.05 -4.15
CA ILE A 300 -2.72 -12.92 -3.89
C ILE A 300 -3.36 -11.60 -4.33
N ILE A 301 -3.96 -11.55 -5.51
CA ILE A 301 -4.67 -10.37 -6.01
C ILE A 301 -5.81 -9.98 -5.06
N SER A 302 -6.56 -10.95 -4.56
CA SER A 302 -7.65 -10.68 -3.61
C SER A 302 -7.14 -10.04 -2.31
N SER A 303 -6.00 -10.49 -1.77
CA SER A 303 -5.36 -9.91 -0.60
C SER A 303 -4.88 -8.48 -0.86
N LEU A 304 -4.25 -8.21 -2.02
CA LEU A 304 -3.82 -6.86 -2.40
C LEU A 304 -4.99 -5.88 -2.55
N ILE A 305 -6.14 -6.36 -3.07
CA ILE A 305 -7.36 -5.54 -3.16
C ILE A 305 -7.90 -5.24 -1.76
N GLU A 306 -7.93 -6.22 -0.87
CA GLU A 306 -8.34 -6.06 0.53
C GLU A 306 -7.52 -4.98 1.23
N ASP A 307 -6.19 -5.11 1.19
CA ASP A 307 -5.27 -4.13 1.77
C ASP A 307 -5.52 -2.72 1.23
N ARG A 308 -5.80 -2.61 -0.07
CA ARG A 308 -6.09 -1.31 -0.68
C ARG A 308 -7.42 -0.73 -0.24
N ILE A 309 -8.46 -1.56 -0.06
CA ILE A 309 -9.75 -1.11 0.49
C ILE A 309 -9.56 -0.63 1.94
N LEU A 310 -8.80 -1.36 2.77
CA LEU A 310 -8.49 -0.97 4.14
C LEU A 310 -7.77 0.38 4.21
N LEU A 311 -6.75 0.57 3.38
CA LEU A 311 -6.02 1.85 3.30
C LEU A 311 -6.94 3.02 2.88
N ASN A 312 -7.83 2.78 1.94
CA ASN A 312 -8.79 3.78 1.52
C ASN A 312 -9.82 4.07 2.62
N ASN A 313 -10.28 3.04 3.35
CA ASN A 313 -11.23 3.16 4.46
C ASN A 313 -10.66 3.99 5.63
N ALA A 314 -9.37 3.92 5.89
CA ALA A 314 -8.70 4.75 6.89
C ALA A 314 -8.78 6.26 6.55
N THR A 315 -8.94 6.61 5.26
CA THR A 315 -9.03 7.99 4.80
C THR A 315 -10.46 8.46 4.61
N PHE A 316 -11.35 7.55 4.24
CA PHE A 316 -12.77 7.81 3.97
C PHE A 316 -13.60 6.62 4.46
N VAL A 317 -14.17 6.76 5.66
CA VAL A 317 -14.97 5.71 6.31
C VAL A 317 -16.16 5.35 5.42
N LEU A 318 -16.21 4.09 5.00
CA LEU A 318 -17.35 3.49 4.32
C LEU A 318 -18.16 2.73 5.37
N ASP A 319 -19.45 3.01 5.41
CA ASP A 319 -20.38 2.26 6.24
C ASP A 319 -20.29 0.76 5.87
N ASP A 320 -20.20 -0.11 6.86
CA ASP A 320 -20.13 -1.57 6.74
C ASP A 320 -18.89 -2.16 5.98
N ALA A 321 -17.84 -1.37 5.70
CA ALA A 321 -16.67 -1.88 5.00
C ALA A 321 -16.00 -3.05 5.73
N ASP A 322 -15.87 -2.97 7.05
CA ASP A 322 -15.19 -4.00 7.85
C ASP A 322 -15.98 -5.32 7.83
N THR A 323 -17.31 -5.24 7.97
CA THR A 323 -18.18 -6.41 7.88
C THR A 323 -18.14 -7.05 6.49
N PHE A 324 -18.14 -6.23 5.45
CA PHE A 324 -17.99 -6.70 4.07
C PHE A 324 -16.66 -7.40 3.86
N LEU A 325 -15.55 -6.77 4.28
CA LEU A 325 -14.20 -7.32 4.11
C LEU A 325 -14.05 -8.65 4.85
N GLN A 326 -14.52 -8.75 6.10
CA GLN A 326 -14.48 -10.00 6.87
C GLN A 326 -15.22 -11.14 6.17
N LYS A 327 -16.44 -10.87 5.66
CA LYS A 327 -17.22 -11.88 4.93
C LYS A 327 -16.55 -12.30 3.63
N GLN A 328 -16.06 -11.34 2.87
CA GLN A 328 -15.42 -11.60 1.57
C GLN A 328 -14.08 -12.33 1.74
N LYS A 329 -13.29 -11.96 2.75
CA LYS A 329 -12.06 -12.65 3.13
C LYS A 329 -12.34 -14.11 3.50
N SER A 330 -13.34 -14.33 4.35
CA SER A 330 -13.77 -15.69 4.73
C SER A 330 -14.16 -16.51 3.51
N LEU A 331 -14.91 -15.93 2.57
CA LEU A 331 -15.28 -16.58 1.32
C LEU A 331 -14.06 -16.98 0.49
N ASN A 332 -13.11 -16.06 0.28
CA ASN A 332 -11.90 -16.33 -0.51
C ASN A 332 -11.03 -17.42 0.14
N HIS A 333 -10.93 -17.42 1.47
CA HIS A 333 -10.23 -18.47 2.19
C HIS A 333 -10.91 -19.83 2.03
N LEU A 334 -12.23 -19.90 2.10
CA LEU A 334 -12.98 -21.15 1.87
C LEU A 334 -12.81 -21.66 0.44
N ILE A 335 -12.86 -20.80 -0.57
CA ILE A 335 -12.63 -21.16 -1.97
C ILE A 335 -11.21 -21.71 -2.15
N TYR A 336 -10.20 -21.04 -1.59
CA TYR A 336 -8.81 -21.49 -1.66
C TYR A 336 -8.59 -22.82 -0.95
N GLU A 337 -9.24 -23.00 0.19
CA GLU A 337 -9.20 -24.27 0.94
C GLU A 337 -9.84 -25.41 0.17
N LEU A 338 -10.98 -25.17 -0.46
CA LEU A 338 -11.62 -26.16 -1.34
C LEU A 338 -10.67 -26.58 -2.46
N PHE A 339 -9.96 -25.61 -3.08
CA PHE A 339 -8.94 -25.93 -4.08
C PHE A 339 -7.83 -26.84 -3.53
N LEU A 340 -7.32 -26.56 -2.32
CA LEU A 340 -6.30 -27.39 -1.70
C LEU A 340 -6.80 -28.82 -1.44
N TYR A 341 -8.06 -28.99 -1.03
CA TYR A 341 -8.64 -30.32 -0.85
C TYR A 341 -8.68 -31.12 -2.17
N PHE A 342 -9.02 -30.49 -3.28
CA PHE A 342 -8.96 -31.11 -4.60
C PHE A 342 -7.53 -31.45 -5.01
N GLN A 343 -6.62 -30.50 -4.84
CA GLN A 343 -5.21 -30.68 -5.21
C GLN A 343 -4.57 -31.87 -4.50
N TYR A 344 -4.95 -32.12 -3.24
CA TYR A 344 -4.42 -33.23 -2.44
C TYR A 344 -5.27 -34.53 -2.51
N GLY A 345 -6.23 -34.61 -3.41
CA GLY A 345 -7.05 -35.82 -3.64
C GLY A 345 -7.89 -36.26 -2.44
N ARG A 346 -8.33 -35.28 -1.61
CA ARG A 346 -9.07 -35.54 -0.35
C ARG A 346 -10.59 -35.44 -0.51
N ILE A 347 -11.07 -34.98 -1.65
CA ILE A 347 -12.49 -34.93 -2.02
C ILE A 347 -12.61 -35.64 -3.35
N ASP A 348 -13.49 -36.65 -3.40
CA ASP A 348 -13.82 -37.36 -4.65
C ASP A 348 -14.64 -36.43 -5.56
N GLU A 349 -14.42 -36.58 -6.89
CA GLU A 349 -15.10 -35.79 -7.93
C GLU A 349 -16.64 -35.89 -7.85
N ASP A 350 -17.19 -36.98 -7.29
CA ASP A 350 -18.62 -37.18 -7.16
C ASP A 350 -19.27 -36.35 -6.02
N THR A 351 -18.51 -36.01 -4.99
CA THR A 351 -19.01 -35.21 -3.84
C THR A 351 -19.22 -33.74 -4.20
N VAL A 352 -18.68 -33.29 -5.32
CA VAL A 352 -18.75 -31.87 -5.76
C VAL A 352 -19.94 -31.59 -6.65
N LYS A 353 -20.54 -32.64 -7.19
CA LYS A 353 -21.70 -32.52 -8.10
C LYS A 353 -23.05 -32.49 -7.36
N GLU A 354 -23.06 -32.75 -6.06
CA GLU A 354 -24.18 -32.55 -5.17
C GLU A 354 -24.09 -31.15 -4.49
#